data_4348aa58982a13effaccbf722ef4f7a8
#
_entry.id   4348aa58982a13effaccbf722ef4f7a8
#
_cell.length_a   1.000
_cell.length_b   1.000
_cell.length_c   1.000
_cell.angle_alpha   90.00
_cell.angle_beta   90.00
_cell.angle_gamma   90.00
#
_symmetry.space_group_name_H-M   'P 1'
#
loop_
_entity.id
_entity.type
_entity.pdbx_description
1 polymer ?
#
loop_
_entity_poly.entity_id
_entity_poly.type
_entity_poly.pdbx_seq_one_letter_code
_entity_poly.pdbx_strand_id
1 'polypeptide(L)'
;SGLSWEAIILFLVGSLKKEDITRQWFDRLDPLIKVLFYEPEMIADKFVLDKIKRMISKKIRESYIGVLNISGQYSTMMSDPLSLAQHAFGMEVIGLLKKREFYSNYWNNHKVEKIAAMRSPLTHYSEVNILDLKRSKEMDYWYKYINTGVVYNIFDESVMLHSGSD
;
A
#
# COMPACT_ATOMS: atom_id res chain seq x y z
N SER A 1 14.57 -8.13 -32.90
CA SER A 1 13.63 -7.05 -32.58
C SER A 1 13.91 -6.58 -31.16
N GLY A 2 14.46 -5.37 -31.03
CA GLY A 2 14.78 -4.80 -29.74
C GLY A 2 13.51 -4.50 -28.93
N LEU A 3 13.56 -4.69 -27.62
CA LEU A 3 12.54 -4.21 -26.71
C LEU A 3 12.44 -2.68 -26.86
N SER A 4 11.24 -2.16 -27.11
CA SER A 4 11.03 -0.72 -27.16
C SER A 4 11.22 -0.13 -25.75
N TRP A 5 11.62 1.13 -25.68
CA TRP A 5 11.80 1.83 -24.39
C TRP A 5 10.48 1.89 -23.61
N GLU A 6 9.34 1.99 -24.30
CA GLU A 6 8.02 1.98 -23.69
C GLU A 6 7.73 0.65 -22.98
N ALA A 7 8.05 -0.47 -23.61
CA ALA A 7 7.87 -1.79 -23.02
C ALA A 7 8.75 -1.96 -21.77
N ILE A 8 9.96 -1.42 -21.79
CA ILE A 8 10.88 -1.43 -20.65
C ILE A 8 10.34 -0.60 -19.50
N ILE A 9 9.92 0.63 -19.78
CA ILE A 9 9.35 1.52 -18.77
C ILE A 9 8.08 0.90 -18.18
N LEU A 10 7.17 0.40 -19.02
CA LEU A 10 5.95 -0.25 -18.55
C LEU A 10 6.25 -1.44 -17.63
N PHE A 11 7.23 -2.26 -18.00
CA PHE A 11 7.61 -3.41 -17.18
C PHE A 11 8.27 -3.02 -15.85
N LEU A 12 9.15 -2.02 -15.85
CA LEU A 12 9.91 -1.61 -14.65
C LEU A 12 9.10 -0.70 -13.71
N VAL A 13 8.24 0.14 -14.28
CA VAL A 13 7.56 1.23 -13.59
C VAL A 13 6.07 0.97 -13.43
N GLY A 14 5.45 0.24 -14.37
CA GLY A 14 4.02 -0.08 -14.36
C GLY A 14 3.14 0.99 -15.03
N SER A 15 3.72 2.12 -15.48
CA SER A 15 3.00 3.16 -16.23
C SER A 15 3.91 3.83 -17.25
N LEU A 16 3.34 4.22 -18.40
CA LEU A 16 4.02 5.00 -19.45
C LEU A 16 3.83 6.50 -19.29
N LYS A 17 2.80 6.91 -18.57
CA LYS A 17 2.46 8.32 -18.42
C LYS A 17 3.03 8.86 -17.12
N LYS A 18 3.80 9.94 -17.25
CA LYS A 18 4.36 10.63 -16.09
C LYS A 18 3.27 11.20 -15.18
N GLU A 19 2.13 11.58 -15.75
CA GLU A 19 0.97 12.13 -15.05
C GLU A 19 0.29 11.08 -14.13
N ASP A 20 0.40 9.79 -14.48
CA ASP A 20 -0.13 8.69 -13.66
C ASP A 20 0.80 8.36 -12.49
N ILE A 21 2.00 8.95 -12.46
CA ILE A 21 3.02 8.72 -11.46
C ILE A 21 3.00 9.86 -10.46
N THR A 22 2.69 9.56 -9.20
CA THR A 22 2.77 10.59 -8.16
C THR A 22 4.21 11.12 -8.05
N ARG A 23 4.36 12.42 -7.75
CA ARG A 23 5.68 13.06 -7.59
C ARG A 23 6.57 12.29 -6.62
N GLN A 24 6.02 11.87 -5.48
CA GLN A 24 6.75 11.10 -4.48
C GLN A 24 7.27 9.76 -5.01
N TRP A 25 6.50 9.09 -5.86
CA TRP A 25 6.92 7.84 -6.46
C TRP A 25 7.97 8.05 -7.56
N PHE A 26 7.78 9.07 -8.41
CA PHE A 26 8.76 9.46 -9.42
C PHE A 26 10.12 9.78 -8.78
N ASP A 27 10.13 10.50 -7.65
CA ASP A 27 11.35 10.87 -6.94
C ASP A 27 12.14 9.65 -6.42
N ARG A 28 11.47 8.53 -6.17
CA ARG A 28 12.07 7.25 -5.73
C ARG A 28 12.58 6.37 -6.86
N LEU A 29 12.25 6.67 -8.12
CA LEU A 29 12.74 5.88 -9.26
C LEU A 29 14.25 5.95 -9.38
N ASP A 30 14.83 4.86 -9.93
CA ASP A 30 16.26 4.86 -10.31
C ASP A 30 16.55 6.04 -11.25
N PRO A 31 17.66 6.80 -11.05
CA PRO A 31 18.01 7.94 -11.88
C PRO A 31 18.03 7.63 -13.38
N LEU A 32 18.46 6.44 -13.80
CA LEU A 32 18.46 6.05 -15.20
C LEU A 32 17.04 5.86 -15.77
N ILE A 33 16.11 5.38 -14.96
CA ILE A 33 14.70 5.31 -15.37
C ILE A 33 14.12 6.71 -15.53
N LYS A 34 14.46 7.65 -14.65
CA LYS A 34 14.06 9.05 -14.80
C LYS A 34 14.58 9.67 -16.10
N VAL A 35 15.84 9.40 -16.45
CA VAL A 35 16.43 9.88 -17.70
C VAL A 35 15.66 9.39 -18.90
N LEU A 36 15.23 8.13 -18.94
CA LEU A 36 14.46 7.58 -20.06
C LEU A 36 13.09 8.24 -20.28
N PHE A 37 12.52 8.86 -19.24
CA PHE A 37 11.28 9.64 -19.40
C PHE A 37 11.51 10.98 -20.12
N TYR A 38 12.73 11.52 -20.08
CA TYR A 38 13.10 12.78 -20.72
C TYR A 38 13.84 12.58 -22.05
N GLU A 39 14.70 11.57 -22.09
CA GLU A 39 15.59 11.27 -23.21
C GLU A 39 15.51 9.76 -23.53
N PRO A 40 14.45 9.30 -24.24
CA PRO A 40 14.26 7.89 -24.58
C PRO A 40 15.42 7.30 -25.41
N GLU A 41 16.10 8.13 -26.20
CA GLU A 41 17.22 7.72 -27.04
C GLU A 41 18.43 7.21 -26.24
N MET A 42 18.52 7.58 -24.95
CA MET A 42 19.55 7.06 -24.05
C MET A 42 19.54 5.53 -23.90
N ILE A 43 18.46 4.86 -24.32
CA ILE A 43 18.42 3.38 -24.37
C ILE A 43 19.47 2.81 -25.33
N ALA A 44 19.93 3.58 -26.31
CA ALA A 44 20.99 3.18 -27.24
C ALA A 44 22.37 3.17 -26.59
N ASP A 45 22.55 3.88 -25.48
CA ASP A 45 23.80 3.86 -24.73
C ASP A 45 24.04 2.49 -24.09
N LYS A 46 25.24 1.95 -24.28
CA LYS A 46 25.60 0.62 -23.80
C LYS A 46 25.52 0.49 -22.27
N PHE A 47 25.94 1.50 -21.53
CA PHE A 47 25.92 1.48 -20.07
C PHE A 47 24.47 1.49 -19.55
N VAL A 48 23.61 2.33 -20.12
CA VAL A 48 22.19 2.42 -19.80
C VAL A 48 21.52 1.08 -20.10
N LEU A 49 21.73 0.52 -21.30
CA LEU A 49 21.18 -0.75 -21.71
C LEU A 49 21.61 -1.91 -20.80
N ASP A 50 22.88 -1.98 -20.43
CA ASP A 50 23.39 -3.04 -19.55
C ASP A 50 22.82 -2.92 -18.13
N LYS A 51 22.60 -1.72 -17.66
CA LYS A 51 21.95 -1.52 -16.35
C LYS A 51 20.46 -1.91 -16.38
N ILE A 52 19.75 -1.53 -17.43
CA ILE A 52 18.35 -1.91 -17.64
C ILE A 52 18.19 -3.43 -17.69
N LYS A 53 19.06 -4.12 -18.45
CA LYS A 53 19.06 -5.60 -18.52
C LYS A 53 19.24 -6.22 -17.14
N ARG A 54 20.13 -5.69 -16.31
CA ARG A 54 20.30 -6.14 -14.92
C ARG A 54 19.06 -5.91 -14.07
N MET A 55 18.40 -4.75 -14.20
CA MET A 55 17.15 -4.45 -13.49
C MET A 55 16.03 -5.41 -13.88
N ILE A 56 15.85 -5.65 -15.18
CA ILE A 56 14.86 -6.60 -15.71
C ILE A 56 15.15 -8.01 -15.19
N SER A 57 16.40 -8.47 -15.32
CA SER A 57 16.80 -9.80 -14.85
C SER A 57 16.58 -9.99 -13.35
N LYS A 58 16.83 -8.93 -12.55
CA LYS A 58 16.54 -8.93 -11.11
C LYS A 58 15.04 -9.08 -10.87
N LYS A 59 14.21 -8.28 -11.54
CA LYS A 59 12.75 -8.30 -11.37
C LYS A 59 12.15 -9.66 -11.78
N ILE A 60 12.64 -10.24 -12.87
CA ILE A 60 12.24 -11.59 -13.31
C ILE A 60 12.61 -12.63 -12.24
N ARG A 61 13.84 -12.58 -11.71
CA ARG A 61 14.29 -13.51 -10.66
C ARG A 61 13.45 -13.37 -9.38
N GLU A 62 13.16 -12.14 -8.97
CA GLU A 62 12.29 -11.85 -7.84
C GLU A 62 10.89 -12.44 -8.04
N SER A 63 10.34 -12.33 -9.25
CA SER A 63 9.04 -12.93 -9.60
C SER A 63 9.05 -14.46 -9.50
N TYR A 64 10.13 -15.13 -9.87
CA TYR A 64 10.26 -16.58 -9.73
C TYR A 64 10.21 -17.05 -8.28
N ILE A 65 10.68 -16.25 -7.33
CA ILE A 65 10.62 -16.55 -5.89
C ILE A 65 9.40 -15.96 -5.19
N GLY A 66 8.41 -15.47 -5.97
CA GLY A 66 7.14 -14.99 -5.45
C GLY A 66 7.14 -13.54 -4.97
N VAL A 67 8.21 -12.76 -5.20
CA VAL A 67 8.22 -11.31 -4.90
C VAL A 67 7.44 -10.58 -5.98
N LEU A 68 6.23 -10.18 -5.66
CA LEU A 68 5.35 -9.43 -6.55
C LEU A 68 5.24 -7.98 -6.14
N ASN A 69 5.23 -7.07 -7.14
CA ASN A 69 4.87 -5.67 -6.90
C ASN A 69 3.35 -5.56 -6.76
N ILE A 70 2.89 -5.32 -5.55
CA ILE A 70 1.49 -5.03 -5.25
C ILE A 70 1.38 -3.64 -4.64
N SER A 71 0.25 -2.97 -4.87
CA SER A 71 -0.05 -1.73 -4.17
C SER A 71 -0.26 -2.02 -2.71
N GLY A 72 0.54 -1.39 -1.85
CA GLY A 72 0.48 -1.61 -0.41
C GLY A 72 1.08 -0.45 0.38
N GLN A 73 0.79 -0.43 1.66
CA GLN A 73 1.33 0.54 2.60
C GLN A 73 1.58 -0.13 3.94
N TYR A 74 2.71 0.19 4.56
CA TYR A 74 2.90 -0.07 5.97
C TYR A 74 2.14 0.98 6.78
N SER A 75 1.31 0.52 7.70
CA SER A 75 0.48 1.39 8.52
C SER A 75 0.52 0.97 9.98
N THR A 76 0.42 1.94 10.89
CA THR A 76 0.23 1.65 12.30
C THR A 76 -1.21 1.24 12.54
N MET A 77 -1.41 0.12 13.22
CA MET A 77 -2.73 -0.33 13.63
C MET A 77 -3.21 0.50 14.83
N MET A 78 -4.44 0.96 14.78
CA MET A 78 -5.06 1.79 15.80
C MET A 78 -6.45 1.28 16.14
N SER A 79 -6.81 1.30 17.40
CA SER A 79 -8.18 1.07 17.84
C SER A 79 -9.08 2.24 17.48
N ASP A 80 -10.38 2.01 17.38
CA ASP A 80 -11.38 3.04 17.17
C ASP A 80 -11.36 4.07 18.31
N PRO A 81 -11.00 5.34 18.05
CA PRO A 81 -10.91 6.38 19.09
C PRO A 81 -12.24 6.68 19.79
N LEU A 82 -13.38 6.49 19.10
CA LEU A 82 -14.68 6.65 19.73
C LEU A 82 -14.93 5.54 20.74
N SER A 83 -14.59 4.29 20.39
CA SER A 83 -14.67 3.16 21.34
C SER A 83 -13.82 3.41 22.58
N LEU A 84 -12.63 3.96 22.42
CA LEU A 84 -11.75 4.32 23.53
C LEU A 84 -12.37 5.39 24.42
N ALA A 85 -12.94 6.44 23.81
CA ALA A 85 -13.62 7.51 24.56
C ALA A 85 -14.85 6.97 25.31
N GLN A 86 -15.67 6.16 24.69
CA GLN A 86 -16.84 5.53 25.31
C GLN A 86 -16.42 4.69 26.54
N HIS A 87 -15.35 3.90 26.40
CA HIS A 87 -14.81 3.13 27.52
C HIS A 87 -14.34 4.02 28.68
N ALA A 88 -13.59 5.07 28.36
CA ALA A 88 -13.04 6.00 29.35
C ALA A 88 -14.14 6.73 30.17
N PHE A 89 -15.29 6.98 29.56
CA PHE A 89 -16.43 7.61 30.21
C PHE A 89 -17.46 6.62 30.81
N GLY A 90 -17.15 5.31 30.81
CA GLY A 90 -18.06 4.28 31.35
C GLY A 90 -19.32 4.10 30.52
N MET A 91 -19.32 4.48 29.25
CA MET A 91 -20.43 4.30 28.31
C MET A 91 -20.36 2.92 27.68
N GLU A 92 -21.49 2.49 27.08
CA GLU A 92 -21.49 1.30 26.24
C GLU A 92 -20.54 1.49 25.05
N VAL A 93 -19.64 0.53 24.84
CA VAL A 93 -18.61 0.61 23.81
C VAL A 93 -19.15 0.06 22.49
N ILE A 94 -19.58 0.93 21.60
CA ILE A 94 -20.14 0.58 20.29
C ILE A 94 -19.13 0.89 19.16
N GLY A 95 -18.45 2.04 19.24
CA GLY A 95 -17.55 2.55 18.20
C GLY A 95 -18.25 2.93 16.89
N LEU A 96 -17.46 3.20 15.87
CA LEU A 96 -17.96 3.53 14.51
C LEU A 96 -17.75 2.42 13.48
N LEU A 97 -16.88 1.48 13.77
CA LEU A 97 -16.53 0.38 12.87
C LEU A 97 -17.11 -0.92 13.34
N LYS A 98 -17.63 -1.72 12.41
CA LYS A 98 -18.08 -3.10 12.65
C LYS A 98 -16.90 -4.06 12.46
N LYS A 99 -17.10 -5.33 12.86
CA LYS A 99 -16.13 -6.41 12.56
C LYS A 99 -15.81 -6.44 11.07
N ARG A 100 -14.55 -6.61 10.72
CA ARG A 100 -13.99 -6.59 9.35
C ARG A 100 -14.15 -5.27 8.61
N GLU A 101 -14.51 -4.22 9.28
CA GLU A 101 -14.47 -2.87 8.73
C GLU A 101 -13.24 -2.13 9.22
N PHE A 102 -12.68 -1.29 8.37
CA PHE A 102 -11.56 -0.43 8.71
C PHE A 102 -11.75 0.97 8.14
N TYR A 103 -11.02 1.93 8.70
CA TYR A 103 -10.89 3.29 8.18
C TYR A 103 -9.42 3.62 7.92
N SER A 104 -9.14 4.29 6.82
CA SER A 104 -7.83 4.82 6.49
C SER A 104 -7.95 6.00 5.54
N ASN A 105 -7.41 7.15 5.92
CA ASN A 105 -7.36 8.33 5.06
C ASN A 105 -6.57 8.06 3.76
N TYR A 106 -5.49 7.30 3.85
CA TYR A 106 -4.71 6.93 2.67
C TYR A 106 -5.56 6.17 1.65
N TRP A 107 -6.19 5.06 2.05
CA TRP A 107 -6.99 4.22 1.14
C TRP A 107 -8.29 4.89 0.69
N ASN A 108 -8.89 5.75 1.52
CA ASN A 108 -10.03 6.58 1.12
C ASN A 108 -9.71 7.47 -0.08
N ASN A 109 -8.52 8.05 -0.11
CA ASN A 109 -8.08 8.90 -1.22
C ASN A 109 -7.76 8.11 -2.49
N HIS A 110 -7.46 6.81 -2.37
CA HIS A 110 -7.18 5.92 -3.49
C HIS A 110 -8.43 5.19 -4.02
N LYS A 111 -9.62 5.49 -3.50
CA LYS A 111 -10.91 4.89 -3.92
C LYS A 111 -10.90 3.36 -3.83
N VAL A 112 -10.24 2.81 -2.84
CA VAL A 112 -10.18 1.38 -2.58
C VAL A 112 -11.37 0.99 -1.70
N GLU A 113 -12.02 -0.11 -2.01
CA GLU A 113 -13.15 -0.63 -1.23
C GLU A 113 -12.73 -1.71 -0.24
N LYS A 114 -11.74 -2.52 -0.60
CA LYS A 114 -11.23 -3.63 0.22
C LYS A 114 -9.72 -3.68 0.21
N ILE A 115 -9.15 -4.11 1.31
CA ILE A 115 -7.73 -4.41 1.42
C ILE A 115 -7.50 -5.81 1.98
N ALA A 116 -6.33 -6.38 1.66
CA ALA A 116 -5.76 -7.48 2.41
C ALA A 116 -4.81 -6.90 3.46
N ALA A 117 -5.16 -7.01 4.73
CA ALA A 117 -4.32 -6.59 5.84
C ALA A 117 -3.58 -7.78 6.42
N MET A 118 -2.29 -7.60 6.71
CA MET A 118 -1.45 -8.62 7.33
C MET A 118 -0.40 -7.97 8.22
N ARG A 119 0.01 -8.67 9.26
CA ARG A 119 1.09 -8.24 10.14
C ARG A 119 2.45 -8.70 9.58
N SER A 120 3.49 -7.94 9.80
CA SER A 120 4.86 -8.36 9.52
C SER A 120 5.59 -8.64 10.85
N PRO A 121 6.26 -9.80 11.00
CA PRO A 121 6.33 -10.92 10.06
C PRO A 121 5.01 -11.71 9.97
N LEU A 122 4.68 -12.20 8.77
CA LEU A 122 3.55 -13.11 8.57
C LEU A 122 3.97 -14.51 9.02
N THR A 123 3.31 -15.07 10.02
CA THR A 123 3.64 -16.40 10.58
C THR A 123 2.71 -17.49 10.08
N HIS A 124 1.45 -17.12 9.77
CA HIS A 124 0.46 -18.05 9.27
C HIS A 124 -0.50 -17.36 8.27
N TYR A 125 -1.02 -18.12 7.32
CA TYR A 125 -1.93 -17.57 6.30
C TYR A 125 -3.23 -17.01 6.88
N SER A 126 -3.70 -17.51 8.03
CA SER A 126 -4.88 -16.99 8.72
C SER A 126 -4.72 -15.55 9.23
N GLU A 127 -3.48 -15.04 9.27
CA GLU A 127 -3.20 -13.65 9.62
C GLU A 127 -3.48 -12.67 8.47
N VAL A 128 -3.84 -13.17 7.28
CA VAL A 128 -4.28 -12.33 6.17
C VAL A 128 -5.77 -12.09 6.29
N ASN A 129 -6.16 -10.86 6.61
CA ASN A 129 -7.55 -10.47 6.74
C ASN A 129 -8.01 -9.60 5.58
N ILE A 130 -9.15 -9.94 5.00
CA ILE A 130 -9.83 -9.08 4.03
C ILE A 130 -10.76 -8.16 4.79
N LEU A 131 -10.53 -6.86 4.64
CA LEU A 131 -11.25 -5.80 5.36
C LEU A 131 -11.96 -4.87 4.38
N ASP A 132 -13.15 -4.44 4.76
CA ASP A 132 -13.98 -3.50 4.02
C ASP A 132 -13.70 -2.07 4.48
N LEU A 133 -13.40 -1.17 3.53
CA LEU A 133 -13.18 0.24 3.82
C LEU A 133 -14.52 0.92 4.10
N LYS A 134 -14.62 1.57 5.25
CA LYS A 134 -15.80 2.36 5.62
C LYS A 134 -15.45 3.83 5.74
N ARG A 135 -16.42 4.67 5.34
CA ARG A 135 -16.34 6.11 5.45
C ARG A 135 -17.71 6.68 5.80
N SER A 136 -17.73 7.60 6.74
CA SER A 136 -18.90 8.40 7.08
C SER A 136 -18.46 9.80 7.53
N LYS A 137 -19.39 10.74 7.60
CA LYS A 137 -19.12 12.09 8.14
C LYS A 137 -18.62 12.04 9.58
N GLU A 138 -19.11 11.07 10.37
CA GLU A 138 -18.66 10.86 11.75
C GLU A 138 -17.22 10.36 11.79
N MET A 139 -16.87 9.39 10.95
CA MET A 139 -15.49 8.91 10.84
C MET A 139 -14.54 10.02 10.38
N ASP A 140 -14.94 10.82 9.40
CA ASP A 140 -14.15 11.97 8.95
C ASP A 140 -13.95 13.00 10.08
N TYR A 141 -14.90 13.17 10.99
CA TYR A 141 -14.76 14.01 12.15
C TYR A 141 -13.81 13.42 13.20
N TRP A 142 -14.02 12.18 13.61
CA TRP A 142 -13.25 11.50 14.65
C TRP A 142 -11.82 11.15 14.22
N TYR A 143 -11.64 10.78 12.92
CA TYR A 143 -10.37 10.24 12.41
C TYR A 143 -9.60 11.22 11.52
N LYS A 144 -10.03 12.46 11.40
CA LYS A 144 -9.44 13.47 10.50
C LYS A 144 -7.94 13.70 10.67
N TYR A 145 -7.40 13.44 11.84
CA TYR A 145 -5.98 13.60 12.14
C TYR A 145 -5.16 12.32 12.00
N ILE A 146 -5.80 11.19 11.69
CA ILE A 146 -5.13 9.91 11.50
C ILE A 146 -4.67 9.80 10.05
N ASN A 147 -3.46 10.28 9.76
CA ASN A 147 -2.96 10.35 8.39
C ASN A 147 -2.23 9.08 7.93
N THR A 148 -1.62 8.33 8.85
CA THR A 148 -0.77 7.16 8.55
C THR A 148 -1.27 5.86 9.18
N GLY A 149 -2.29 5.94 10.02
CA GLY A 149 -2.87 4.80 10.73
C GLY A 149 -3.99 4.12 9.95
N VAL A 150 -4.25 2.90 10.35
CA VAL A 150 -5.43 2.13 9.96
C VAL A 150 -6.23 1.84 11.23
N VAL A 151 -7.49 2.30 11.24
CA VAL A 151 -8.38 2.16 12.40
C VAL A 151 -9.23 0.92 12.24
N TYR A 152 -9.32 0.12 13.29
CA TYR A 152 -10.08 -1.14 13.33
C TYR A 152 -11.12 -1.15 14.44
N ASN A 153 -12.09 -2.05 14.30
CA ASN A 153 -13.01 -2.35 15.39
C ASN A 153 -12.27 -3.02 16.55
N ILE A 154 -12.49 -2.54 17.77
CA ILE A 154 -11.83 -3.04 18.99
C ILE A 154 -12.20 -4.50 19.33
N PHE A 155 -13.37 -4.97 18.88
CA PHE A 155 -13.84 -6.33 19.13
C PHE A 155 -13.61 -7.30 17.97
N ASP A 156 -12.82 -6.91 16.98
CA ASP A 156 -12.52 -7.79 15.86
C ASP A 156 -11.40 -8.76 16.24
N GLU A 157 -11.76 -9.99 16.52
CA GLU A 157 -10.85 -11.07 16.90
C GLU A 157 -9.76 -11.31 15.85
N SER A 158 -10.09 -11.11 14.57
CA SER A 158 -9.11 -11.24 13.49
C SER A 158 -8.01 -10.19 13.57
N VAL A 159 -8.34 -9.01 14.09
CA VAL A 159 -7.40 -7.91 14.35
C VAL A 159 -6.62 -8.16 15.62
N MET A 160 -7.22 -8.76 16.65
CA MET A 160 -6.52 -9.13 17.89
C MET A 160 -5.41 -10.15 17.63
N LEU A 161 -5.63 -11.13 16.76
CA LEU A 161 -4.58 -12.06 16.30
C LEU A 161 -3.41 -11.32 15.63
N HIS A 162 -3.70 -10.24 14.89
CA HIS A 162 -2.67 -9.38 14.32
C HIS A 162 -1.90 -8.57 15.36
N SER A 163 -2.52 -8.21 16.48
CA SER A 163 -1.86 -7.40 17.51
C SER A 163 -0.84 -8.17 18.34
N GLY A 164 -0.82 -9.51 18.22
CA GLY A 164 0.06 -10.36 19.02
C GLY A 164 -0.32 -10.41 20.50
N SER A 165 -1.54 -10.01 20.84
CA SER A 165 -2.10 -10.24 22.17
C SER A 165 -2.65 -11.66 22.21
N ASP A 166 -1.91 -12.55 22.87
CA ASP A 166 -2.39 -13.84 23.34
C ASP A 166 -3.42 -13.65 24.44
#